data_a3b2da82e96526ebe75029a4b05a0c5d
#
_entry.id   a3b2da82e96526ebe75029a4b05a0c5d
#
_cell.length_a   1.000
_cell.length_b   1.000
_cell.length_c   1.000
_cell.angle_alpha   90.00
_cell.angle_beta   90.00
_cell.angle_gamma   90.00
#
_symmetry.space_group_name_H-M   'P 1'
#
loop_
_entity.id
_entity.type
_entity.pdbx_description
1 polymer ?
#
loop_
_entity_poly.entity_id
_entity_poly.type
_entity_poly.pdbx_seq_one_letter_code
_entity_poly.pdbx_strand_id
1 'polypeptide(L)'
;MRVSLGDVSLFFDVEGCALVPEGAAMRERRTLVLLHGGPGADHSLFKPEFTELADIAQLIYLDQRGSGRSDPGAPATWTWTQWADDVAKFCAALAIPRAVLVGSSSGGLVALHCAARHPGLVAGLVLDSTLGVPTSLEETLAVFDRRGGPVARAAAQRYLTGDTSDEATDAWREHGLPLYGSAAASADLEQRRARARMNEDVLTHFRQGGCGPADPAGQLPAVTCPTLILAGEDDPVSPAAAARRLARSLTRATVTVEIITGAGHGTFRQAPERAFAHVRRFLADLG
;
A
#
# COMPACT_ATOMS: atom_id res chain seq x y z
N MET A 1 8.84 17.10 5.71
CA MET A 1 10.29 17.26 5.39
C MET A 1 10.53 16.90 3.93
N ARG A 2 11.70 17.22 3.35
CA ARG A 2 12.03 16.82 1.96
C ARG A 2 13.47 16.32 1.89
N VAL A 3 13.72 15.34 1.04
CA VAL A 3 15.05 14.81 0.75
C VAL A 3 15.24 14.73 -0.76
N SER A 4 16.41 15.18 -1.26
CA SER A 4 16.77 15.09 -2.67
C SER A 4 17.34 13.73 -3.00
N LEU A 5 16.85 13.13 -4.10
CA LEU A 5 17.39 11.89 -4.68
C LEU A 5 18.26 12.16 -5.92
N GLY A 6 18.54 13.44 -6.20
CA GLY A 6 19.26 13.91 -7.37
C GLY A 6 18.32 14.49 -8.42
N ASP A 7 17.49 13.67 -9.01
CA ASP A 7 16.54 14.05 -10.08
C ASP A 7 15.18 14.53 -9.55
N VAL A 8 14.77 14.10 -8.35
CA VAL A 8 13.55 14.53 -7.67
C VAL A 8 13.81 14.71 -6.18
N SER A 9 12.96 15.50 -5.50
CA SER A 9 12.90 15.56 -4.05
C SER A 9 11.61 14.90 -3.56
N LEU A 10 11.73 13.98 -2.61
CA LEU A 10 10.60 13.34 -1.99
C LEU A 10 10.22 14.03 -0.68
N PHE A 11 8.93 14.20 -0.47
CA PHE A 11 8.37 14.65 0.80
C PHE A 11 8.14 13.46 1.73
N PHE A 12 8.41 13.67 3.01
CA PHE A 12 8.08 12.70 4.05
C PHE A 12 7.75 13.39 5.37
N ASP A 13 6.96 12.70 6.19
CA ASP A 13 6.67 13.09 7.57
C ASP A 13 7.11 11.97 8.51
N VAL A 14 7.34 12.28 9.80
CA VAL A 14 7.86 11.32 10.78
C VAL A 14 7.07 11.39 12.07
N GLU A 15 6.72 10.24 12.62
CA GLU A 15 6.17 10.08 13.97
C GLU A 15 6.97 9.00 14.72
N GLY A 16 7.00 9.09 16.06
CA GLY A 16 7.80 8.20 16.88
C GLY A 16 9.30 8.48 16.82
N CYS A 17 10.06 7.67 17.53
CA CYS A 17 11.51 7.84 17.67
C CYS A 17 12.24 6.55 17.26
N ALA A 18 13.38 6.70 16.57
CA ALA A 18 14.29 5.60 16.25
C ALA A 18 15.13 5.16 17.47
N LEU A 19 15.40 6.07 18.40
CA LEU A 19 16.17 5.81 19.61
C LEU A 19 15.37 6.20 20.83
N VAL A 20 15.32 5.32 21.84
CA VAL A 20 14.64 5.57 23.10
C VAL A 20 15.55 5.20 24.28
N PRO A 21 15.49 5.94 25.40
CA PRO A 21 16.21 5.59 26.59
C PRO A 21 15.75 4.24 27.18
N GLU A 22 16.69 3.39 27.55
CA GLU A 22 16.44 2.12 28.23
C GLU A 22 17.51 1.93 29.35
N GLY A 23 17.18 2.38 30.54
CA GLY A 23 18.16 2.45 31.62
C GLY A 23 19.31 3.39 31.29
N ALA A 24 20.55 2.88 31.33
CA ALA A 24 21.78 3.63 30.99
C ALA A 24 22.14 3.58 29.49
N ALA A 25 21.35 2.95 28.66
CA ALA A 25 21.59 2.79 27.22
C ALA A 25 20.49 3.45 26.37
N MET A 26 20.76 3.59 25.08
CA MET A 26 19.75 3.91 24.07
C MET A 26 19.42 2.64 23.31
N ARG A 27 18.13 2.31 23.22
CA ARG A 27 17.63 1.19 22.43
C ARG A 27 17.14 1.69 21.08
N GLU A 28 17.57 1.03 20.02
CA GLU A 28 17.04 1.27 18.68
C GLU A 28 15.65 0.67 18.52
N ARG A 29 14.78 1.43 17.89
CA ARG A 29 13.46 0.98 17.40
C ARG A 29 13.50 0.78 15.91
N ARG A 30 12.63 -0.10 15.41
CA ARG A 30 12.49 -0.30 13.97
C ARG A 30 11.97 0.95 13.28
N THR A 31 12.47 1.18 12.08
CA THR A 31 11.91 2.18 11.16
C THR A 31 10.93 1.49 10.21
N LEU A 32 9.70 1.98 10.20
CA LEU A 32 8.65 1.60 9.25
C LEU A 32 8.55 2.68 8.17
N VAL A 33 8.74 2.32 6.91
CA VAL A 33 8.49 3.22 5.77
C VAL A 33 7.14 2.87 5.17
N LEU A 34 6.22 3.83 5.24
CA LEU A 34 4.84 3.68 4.81
C LEU A 34 4.67 4.17 3.36
N LEU A 35 4.21 3.26 2.50
CA LEU A 35 4.05 3.44 1.06
C LEU A 35 2.56 3.44 0.72
N HIS A 36 2.03 4.61 0.39
CA HIS A 36 0.61 4.80 0.12
C HIS A 36 0.14 4.14 -1.18
N GLY A 37 -1.17 3.90 -1.24
CA GLY A 37 -1.84 3.42 -2.43
C GLY A 37 -2.22 4.52 -3.43
N GLY A 38 -3.11 4.20 -4.32
CA GLY A 38 -3.59 5.00 -5.43
C GLY A 38 -3.35 4.24 -6.74
N PRO A 39 -2.20 4.35 -7.42
CA PRO A 39 -1.08 5.30 -7.19
C PRO A 39 -1.50 6.77 -7.39
N GLY A 40 -0.64 7.69 -6.99
CA GLY A 40 -0.91 9.13 -7.12
C GLY A 40 -1.55 9.79 -5.88
N ALA A 41 -1.97 8.99 -4.86
CA ALA A 41 -2.45 9.55 -3.59
C ALA A 41 -1.30 10.12 -2.74
N ASP A 42 -1.49 10.34 -1.47
CA ASP A 42 -0.45 10.78 -0.55
C ASP A 42 -0.48 10.03 0.78
N HIS A 43 0.52 10.29 1.63
CA HIS A 43 0.68 9.65 2.93
C HIS A 43 -0.48 9.90 3.90
N SER A 44 -1.33 10.91 3.66
CA SER A 44 -2.46 11.22 4.56
C SER A 44 -3.46 10.06 4.66
N LEU A 45 -3.39 9.09 3.74
CA LEU A 45 -4.19 7.88 3.79
C LEU A 45 -3.89 6.98 5.01
N PHE A 46 -2.70 7.12 5.61
CA PHE A 46 -2.31 6.38 6.80
C PHE A 46 -2.68 7.08 8.11
N LYS A 47 -3.08 8.35 8.05
CA LYS A 47 -3.34 9.16 9.25
C LYS A 47 -4.83 9.28 9.55
N PRO A 48 -5.21 9.24 10.85
CA PRO A 48 -4.32 9.17 12.02
C PRO A 48 -3.95 7.74 12.47
N GLU A 49 -4.49 6.68 11.85
CA GLU A 49 -4.49 5.33 12.40
C GLU A 49 -3.10 4.81 12.76
N PHE A 50 -2.11 5.08 11.91
CA PHE A 50 -0.75 4.58 12.13
C PHE A 50 -0.03 5.21 13.30
N THR A 51 -0.48 6.38 13.82
CA THR A 51 0.07 6.99 15.03
C THR A 51 0.08 6.01 16.22
N GLU A 52 -0.82 5.03 16.23
CA GLU A 52 -0.87 3.96 17.22
C GLU A 52 0.45 3.16 17.33
N LEU A 53 1.19 3.02 16.25
CA LEU A 53 2.47 2.28 16.25
C LEU A 53 3.68 3.13 16.62
N ALA A 54 3.52 4.45 16.84
CA ALA A 54 4.62 5.34 17.20
C ALA A 54 5.21 5.06 18.60
N ASP A 55 4.51 4.28 19.42
CA ASP A 55 5.00 3.81 20.73
C ASP A 55 6.05 2.70 20.62
N ILE A 56 6.10 1.96 19.50
CA ILE A 56 7.00 0.82 19.29
C ILE A 56 7.98 1.00 18.12
N ALA A 57 7.74 1.95 17.23
CA ALA A 57 8.52 2.15 16.00
C ALA A 57 8.67 3.63 15.66
N GLN A 58 9.66 3.95 14.82
CA GLN A 58 9.69 5.19 14.05
C GLN A 58 8.89 4.98 12.77
N LEU A 59 7.96 5.88 12.49
CA LEU A 59 7.09 5.85 11.31
C LEU A 59 7.53 6.93 10.33
N ILE A 60 7.84 6.55 9.12
CA ILE A 60 8.16 7.46 8.02
C ILE A 60 7.05 7.37 6.97
N TYR A 61 6.29 8.42 6.85
CA TYR A 61 5.20 8.57 5.90
C TYR A 61 5.73 9.18 4.61
N LEU A 62 5.94 8.40 3.58
CA LEU A 62 6.56 8.82 2.34
C LEU A 62 5.52 9.16 1.28
N ASP A 63 5.58 10.36 0.70
CA ASP A 63 4.93 10.66 -0.57
C ASP A 63 5.85 10.16 -1.69
N GLN A 64 5.38 9.21 -2.49
CA GLN A 64 6.14 8.64 -3.58
C GLN A 64 6.31 9.66 -4.73
N ARG A 65 7.30 9.45 -5.61
CA ARG A 65 7.49 10.26 -6.83
C ARG A 65 6.16 10.42 -7.58
N GLY A 66 5.85 11.63 -8.01
CA GLY A 66 4.60 11.94 -8.69
C GLY A 66 3.40 12.09 -7.78
N SER A 67 3.54 11.94 -6.46
CA SER A 67 2.42 11.87 -5.53
C SER A 67 2.53 12.92 -4.42
N GLY A 68 1.38 13.38 -3.95
CA GLY A 68 1.29 14.23 -2.76
C GLY A 68 2.08 15.53 -2.87
N ARG A 69 3.11 15.65 -2.04
CA ARG A 69 4.00 16.82 -1.93
C ARG A 69 5.38 16.58 -2.53
N SER A 70 5.63 15.37 -3.06
CA SER A 70 6.85 15.03 -3.77
C SER A 70 6.89 15.62 -5.17
N ASP A 71 8.11 15.77 -5.73
CA ASP A 71 8.25 16.21 -7.10
C ASP A 71 7.65 15.20 -8.08
N PRO A 72 7.05 15.66 -9.17
CA PRO A 72 6.38 14.76 -10.10
C PRO A 72 7.36 13.85 -10.86
N GLY A 73 8.53 14.35 -11.22
CA GLY A 73 9.41 13.68 -12.17
C GLY A 73 8.78 13.60 -13.57
N ALA A 74 9.45 12.92 -14.49
CA ALA A 74 8.92 12.67 -15.83
C ALA A 74 7.91 11.49 -15.79
N PRO A 75 6.79 11.54 -16.53
CA PRO A 75 5.79 10.44 -16.54
C PRO A 75 6.36 9.06 -16.85
N ALA A 76 7.39 8.97 -17.71
CA ALA A 76 8.09 7.71 -17.98
C ALA A 76 8.79 7.09 -16.76
N THR A 77 8.96 7.85 -15.67
CA THR A 77 9.53 7.36 -14.41
C THR A 77 8.48 6.88 -13.40
N TRP A 78 7.19 6.97 -13.71
CA TRP A 78 6.11 6.47 -12.86
C TRP A 78 5.92 4.96 -13.03
N THR A 79 6.92 4.20 -12.56
CA THR A 79 6.93 2.74 -12.65
C THR A 79 7.19 2.10 -11.30
N TRP A 80 6.74 0.86 -11.10
CA TRP A 80 6.98 0.11 -9.86
C TRP A 80 8.48 0.00 -9.55
N THR A 81 9.28 -0.23 -10.57
CA THR A 81 10.73 -0.34 -10.45
C THR A 81 11.36 0.98 -10.00
N GLN A 82 10.98 2.11 -10.61
CA GLN A 82 11.53 3.41 -10.24
C GLN A 82 11.13 3.80 -8.82
N TRP A 83 9.86 3.60 -8.44
CA TRP A 83 9.42 3.86 -7.06
C TRP A 83 10.16 2.99 -6.05
N ALA A 84 10.43 1.73 -6.36
CA ALA A 84 11.22 0.84 -5.51
C ALA A 84 12.68 1.34 -5.35
N ASP A 85 13.30 1.77 -6.45
CA ASP A 85 14.66 2.34 -6.43
C ASP A 85 14.68 3.70 -5.69
N ASP A 86 13.62 4.50 -5.80
CA ASP A 86 13.46 5.72 -5.02
C ASP A 86 13.39 5.45 -3.51
N VAL A 87 12.66 4.40 -3.08
CA VAL A 87 12.64 3.98 -1.66
C VAL A 87 14.05 3.60 -1.18
N ALA A 88 14.81 2.89 -2.00
CA ALA A 88 16.18 2.50 -1.64
C ALA A 88 17.11 3.73 -1.54
N LYS A 89 17.03 4.66 -2.50
CA LYS A 89 17.80 5.92 -2.47
C LYS A 89 17.37 6.79 -1.28
N PHE A 90 16.07 6.86 -0.99
CA PHE A 90 15.52 7.58 0.16
C PHE A 90 16.10 7.05 1.47
N CYS A 91 16.08 5.73 1.69
CA CYS A 91 16.65 5.12 2.88
C CYS A 91 18.17 5.38 2.98
N ALA A 92 18.90 5.29 1.87
CA ALA A 92 20.33 5.58 1.85
C ALA A 92 20.61 7.05 2.21
N ALA A 93 19.84 8.00 1.67
CA ALA A 93 19.99 9.43 1.96
C ALA A 93 19.73 9.81 3.42
N LEU A 94 18.90 9.03 4.12
CA LEU A 94 18.59 9.20 5.54
C LEU A 94 19.40 8.27 6.45
N ALA A 95 20.40 7.56 5.93
CA ALA A 95 21.21 6.58 6.66
C ALA A 95 20.36 5.51 7.38
N ILE A 96 19.27 5.06 6.74
CA ILE A 96 18.42 3.96 7.21
C ILE A 96 18.95 2.66 6.60
N PRO A 97 19.70 1.84 7.37
CA PRO A 97 20.36 0.66 6.82
C PRO A 97 19.39 -0.48 6.53
N ARG A 98 18.32 -0.57 7.33
CA ARG A 98 17.25 -1.56 7.17
C ARG A 98 15.91 -0.99 7.64
N ALA A 99 14.84 -1.27 6.90
CA ALA A 99 13.50 -0.83 7.21
C ALA A 99 12.46 -1.95 7.06
N VAL A 100 11.37 -1.87 7.81
CA VAL A 100 10.15 -2.59 7.50
C VAL A 100 9.35 -1.73 6.53
N LEU A 101 9.01 -2.27 5.36
CA LEU A 101 8.16 -1.55 4.41
C LEU A 101 6.70 -1.92 4.65
N VAL A 102 5.87 -0.91 4.83
CA VAL A 102 4.43 -1.06 4.99
C VAL A 102 3.76 -0.49 3.75
N GLY A 103 3.23 -1.36 2.89
CA GLY A 103 2.58 -0.95 1.65
C GLY A 103 1.09 -1.22 1.66
N SER A 104 0.28 -0.20 1.36
CA SER A 104 -1.16 -0.35 1.19
C SER A 104 -1.53 -0.29 -0.29
N SER A 105 -2.34 -1.24 -0.77
CA SER A 105 -2.81 -1.32 -2.16
C SER A 105 -1.62 -1.29 -3.15
N SER A 106 -1.56 -0.33 -4.07
CA SER A 106 -0.42 -0.16 -5.00
C SER A 106 0.91 0.13 -4.30
N GLY A 107 0.92 0.73 -3.10
CA GLY A 107 2.13 0.88 -2.29
C GLY A 107 2.76 -0.46 -1.88
N GLY A 108 1.95 -1.50 -1.76
CA GLY A 108 2.44 -2.86 -1.54
C GLY A 108 3.17 -3.45 -2.75
N LEU A 109 2.79 -3.05 -3.98
CA LEU A 109 3.56 -3.41 -5.18
C LEU A 109 4.95 -2.78 -5.15
N VAL A 110 5.03 -1.50 -4.77
CA VAL A 110 6.32 -0.82 -4.60
C VAL A 110 7.18 -1.51 -3.53
N ALA A 111 6.57 -1.90 -2.39
CA ALA A 111 7.26 -2.65 -1.34
C ALA A 111 7.79 -4.02 -1.82
N LEU A 112 7.00 -4.77 -2.58
CA LEU A 112 7.40 -6.05 -3.18
C LEU A 112 8.55 -5.88 -4.16
N HIS A 113 8.47 -4.90 -5.08
CA HIS A 113 9.55 -4.59 -6.01
C HIS A 113 10.83 -4.17 -5.27
N CYS A 114 10.70 -3.37 -4.20
CA CYS A 114 11.83 -2.98 -3.37
C CYS A 114 12.48 -4.18 -2.68
N ALA A 115 11.69 -5.07 -2.07
CA ALA A 115 12.21 -6.27 -1.42
C ALA A 115 12.91 -7.24 -2.38
N ALA A 116 12.38 -7.37 -3.61
CA ALA A 116 12.99 -8.22 -4.63
C ALA A 116 14.31 -7.64 -5.17
N ARG A 117 14.41 -6.31 -5.33
CA ARG A 117 15.56 -5.62 -5.92
C ARG A 117 16.62 -5.23 -4.91
N HIS A 118 16.21 -4.93 -3.69
CA HIS A 118 17.05 -4.43 -2.59
C HIS A 118 16.89 -5.28 -1.31
N PRO A 119 17.14 -6.61 -1.37
CA PRO A 119 16.85 -7.53 -0.26
C PRO A 119 17.61 -7.20 1.03
N GLY A 120 18.78 -6.55 0.93
CA GLY A 120 19.57 -6.12 2.10
C GLY A 120 18.92 -4.96 2.89
N LEU A 121 18.08 -4.16 2.23
CA LEU A 121 17.39 -3.02 2.84
C LEU A 121 16.15 -3.46 3.64
N VAL A 122 15.42 -4.47 3.15
CA VAL A 122 14.08 -4.78 3.67
C VAL A 122 14.16 -5.80 4.79
N ALA A 123 13.89 -5.35 6.01
CA ALA A 123 13.87 -6.19 7.20
C ALA A 123 12.60 -7.06 7.31
N GLY A 124 11.50 -6.57 6.74
CA GLY A 124 10.22 -7.25 6.68
C GLY A 124 9.22 -6.46 5.83
N LEU A 125 8.16 -7.12 5.40
CA LEU A 125 7.05 -6.53 4.64
C LEU A 125 5.75 -6.63 5.43
N VAL A 126 4.98 -5.55 5.43
CA VAL A 126 3.57 -5.55 5.79
C VAL A 126 2.78 -5.08 4.57
N LEU A 127 1.98 -5.96 4.01
CA LEU A 127 1.21 -5.72 2.78
C LEU A 127 -0.27 -5.69 3.12
N ASP A 128 -0.89 -4.52 3.00
CA ASP A 128 -2.31 -4.32 3.27
C ASP A 128 -3.09 -4.16 1.98
N SER A 129 -4.09 -5.03 1.75
CA SER A 129 -4.99 -4.93 0.59
C SER A 129 -4.23 -4.83 -0.75
N THR A 130 -3.17 -5.65 -0.90
CA THR A 130 -2.23 -5.58 -2.03
C THR A 130 -2.45 -6.71 -3.03
N LEU A 131 -2.45 -6.38 -4.30
CA LEU A 131 -2.38 -7.33 -5.42
C LEU A 131 -0.90 -7.47 -5.83
N GLY A 132 -0.33 -8.66 -5.70
CA GLY A 132 1.03 -8.95 -6.19
C GLY A 132 1.06 -10.03 -7.26
N VAL A 133 -0.11 -10.58 -7.56
CA VAL A 133 -0.31 -11.62 -8.58
C VAL A 133 -1.54 -11.27 -9.41
N PRO A 134 -1.61 -11.70 -10.67
CA PRO A 134 -2.77 -11.45 -11.50
C PRO A 134 -4.07 -11.95 -10.84
N THR A 135 -5.06 -11.08 -10.81
CA THR A 135 -6.44 -11.39 -10.44
C THR A 135 -7.28 -11.24 -11.70
N SER A 136 -8.11 -12.20 -12.00
CA SER A 136 -8.99 -12.06 -13.17
C SER A 136 -10.02 -10.97 -12.92
N LEU A 137 -10.39 -10.25 -13.96
CA LEU A 137 -11.46 -9.25 -13.90
C LEU A 137 -12.73 -9.88 -13.33
N GLU A 138 -13.02 -11.12 -13.70
CA GLU A 138 -14.21 -11.84 -13.25
C GLU A 138 -14.20 -12.10 -11.74
N GLU A 139 -13.05 -12.46 -11.14
CA GLU A 139 -12.94 -12.60 -9.67
C GLU A 139 -13.28 -11.29 -8.96
N THR A 140 -12.79 -10.17 -9.48
CA THR A 140 -13.10 -8.84 -8.93
C THR A 140 -14.58 -8.50 -9.12
N LEU A 141 -15.13 -8.68 -10.32
CA LEU A 141 -16.53 -8.39 -10.63
C LEU A 141 -17.52 -9.25 -9.82
N ALA A 142 -17.16 -10.50 -9.51
CA ALA A 142 -17.98 -11.37 -8.68
C ALA A 142 -18.11 -10.84 -7.22
N VAL A 143 -17.11 -10.12 -6.71
CA VAL A 143 -17.21 -9.48 -5.39
C VAL A 143 -18.14 -8.26 -5.45
N PHE A 144 -18.04 -7.43 -6.50
CA PHE A 144 -18.95 -6.29 -6.69
C PHE A 144 -20.40 -6.76 -6.85
N ASP A 145 -20.62 -7.83 -7.63
CA ASP A 145 -21.95 -8.41 -7.84
C ASP A 145 -22.55 -8.93 -6.52
N ARG A 146 -21.78 -9.70 -5.76
CA ARG A 146 -22.21 -10.22 -4.45
C ARG A 146 -22.57 -9.12 -3.45
N ARG A 147 -21.83 -7.99 -3.46
CA ARG A 147 -21.97 -6.89 -2.49
C ARG A 147 -22.97 -5.82 -2.90
N GLY A 148 -23.09 -5.51 -4.17
CA GLY A 148 -23.89 -4.40 -4.68
C GLY A 148 -24.78 -4.75 -5.89
N GLY A 149 -24.84 -6.04 -6.23
CA GLY A 149 -25.69 -6.54 -7.33
C GLY A 149 -25.22 -6.16 -8.73
N PRO A 150 -26.06 -6.41 -9.75
CA PRO A 150 -25.71 -6.23 -11.17
C PRO A 150 -25.28 -4.81 -11.53
N VAL A 151 -25.84 -3.79 -10.85
CA VAL A 151 -25.52 -2.38 -11.11
C VAL A 151 -24.08 -2.07 -10.68
N ALA A 152 -23.68 -2.51 -9.50
CA ALA A 152 -22.32 -2.34 -9.02
C ALA A 152 -21.31 -3.12 -9.88
N ARG A 153 -21.67 -4.35 -10.31
CA ARG A 153 -20.88 -5.14 -11.25
C ARG A 153 -20.65 -4.39 -12.56
N ALA A 154 -21.70 -3.83 -13.16
CA ALA A 154 -21.61 -3.10 -14.42
C ALA A 154 -20.75 -1.84 -14.29
N ALA A 155 -20.93 -1.07 -13.21
CA ALA A 155 -20.12 0.12 -12.91
C ALA A 155 -18.64 -0.25 -12.74
N ALA A 156 -18.34 -1.30 -11.98
CA ALA A 156 -17.00 -1.82 -11.78
C ALA A 156 -16.36 -2.30 -13.09
N GLN A 157 -17.11 -3.01 -13.93
CA GLN A 157 -16.62 -3.49 -15.21
C GLN A 157 -16.20 -2.34 -16.12
N ARG A 158 -17.04 -1.33 -16.31
CA ARG A 158 -16.71 -0.16 -17.13
C ARG A 158 -15.45 0.53 -16.62
N TYR A 159 -15.40 0.83 -15.33
CA TYR A 159 -14.27 1.51 -14.70
C TYR A 159 -12.96 0.71 -14.83
N LEU A 160 -12.97 -0.58 -14.50
CA LEU A 160 -11.78 -1.45 -14.50
C LEU A 160 -11.27 -1.80 -15.90
N THR A 161 -12.13 -1.73 -16.92
CA THR A 161 -11.73 -1.91 -18.33
C THR A 161 -11.31 -0.61 -19.03
N GLY A 162 -11.21 0.51 -18.26
CA GLY A 162 -10.64 1.77 -18.75
C GLY A 162 -11.63 2.71 -19.42
N ASP A 163 -12.94 2.54 -19.21
CA ASP A 163 -13.93 3.53 -19.63
C ASP A 163 -13.78 4.80 -18.75
N THR A 164 -13.33 5.89 -19.37
CA THR A 164 -13.08 7.18 -18.71
C THR A 164 -14.18 8.20 -18.95
N SER A 165 -15.31 7.80 -19.55
CA SER A 165 -16.46 8.69 -19.74
C SER A 165 -17.01 9.20 -18.41
N ASP A 166 -17.61 10.39 -18.42
CA ASP A 166 -18.22 10.97 -17.21
C ASP A 166 -19.29 10.02 -16.65
N GLU A 167 -20.10 9.39 -17.53
CA GLU A 167 -21.11 8.43 -17.12
C GLU A 167 -20.52 7.20 -16.41
N ALA A 168 -19.42 6.63 -16.89
CA ALA A 168 -18.76 5.51 -16.24
C ALA A 168 -18.13 5.92 -14.91
N THR A 169 -17.56 7.12 -14.85
CA THR A 169 -16.96 7.70 -13.65
C THR A 169 -18.02 7.96 -12.57
N ASP A 170 -19.18 8.50 -12.96
CA ASP A 170 -20.27 8.77 -12.03
C ASP A 170 -20.92 7.47 -11.53
N ALA A 171 -21.18 6.51 -12.42
CA ALA A 171 -21.65 5.19 -12.03
C ALA A 171 -20.69 4.48 -11.06
N TRP A 172 -19.38 4.61 -11.31
CA TRP A 172 -18.36 4.09 -10.42
C TRP A 172 -18.39 4.78 -9.02
N ARG A 173 -18.50 6.10 -8.98
CA ARG A 173 -18.58 6.87 -7.73
C ARG A 173 -19.81 6.50 -6.91
N GLU A 174 -20.94 6.25 -7.59
CA GLU A 174 -22.22 5.93 -6.93
C GLU A 174 -22.32 4.47 -6.50
N HIS A 175 -21.91 3.53 -7.35
CA HIS A 175 -22.21 2.12 -7.15
C HIS A 175 -20.98 1.23 -6.88
N GLY A 176 -19.79 1.62 -7.31
CA GLY A 176 -18.57 0.83 -7.14
C GLY A 176 -17.75 1.26 -5.94
N LEU A 177 -17.38 2.52 -5.90
CA LEU A 177 -16.47 3.07 -4.91
C LEU A 177 -16.96 2.94 -3.44
N PRO A 178 -18.25 3.05 -3.10
CA PRO A 178 -18.74 2.80 -1.75
C PRO A 178 -18.49 1.36 -1.27
N LEU A 179 -18.37 0.41 -2.19
CA LEU A 179 -18.11 -1.00 -1.86
C LEU A 179 -16.64 -1.29 -1.53
N TYR A 180 -15.72 -0.32 -1.69
CA TYR A 180 -14.35 -0.46 -1.21
C TYR A 180 -14.29 -0.63 0.30
N GLY A 181 -15.20 0.00 1.02
CA GLY A 181 -15.27 -0.05 2.47
C GLY A 181 -16.48 -0.78 3.02
N SER A 182 -16.51 -0.94 4.35
CA SER A 182 -17.74 -1.27 5.08
C SER A 182 -18.59 0.00 5.24
N ALA A 183 -19.90 -0.17 5.47
CA ALA A 183 -20.80 0.96 5.71
C ALA A 183 -20.37 1.84 6.91
N ALA A 184 -19.75 1.23 7.92
CA ALA A 184 -19.24 1.94 9.10
C ALA A 184 -18.02 2.83 8.78
N ALA A 185 -17.21 2.46 7.80
CA ALA A 185 -16.01 3.22 7.39
C ALA A 185 -16.33 4.37 6.40
N SER A 186 -17.56 4.48 5.93
CA SER A 186 -17.93 5.48 4.93
C SER A 186 -18.04 6.90 5.49
N ALA A 187 -18.35 7.06 6.77
CA ALA A 187 -18.58 8.38 7.40
C ALA A 187 -17.34 9.29 7.37
N ASP A 188 -16.12 8.73 7.40
CA ASP A 188 -14.87 9.50 7.39
C ASP A 188 -14.23 9.56 5.97
N LEU A 189 -14.79 8.86 5.00
CA LEU A 189 -14.20 8.73 3.66
C LEU A 189 -14.12 10.07 2.92
N GLU A 190 -15.16 10.91 3.06
CA GLU A 190 -15.20 12.22 2.42
C GLU A 190 -14.13 13.16 2.99
N GLN A 191 -13.97 13.19 4.31
CA GLN A 191 -12.92 13.99 4.96
C GLN A 191 -11.53 13.50 4.57
N ARG A 192 -11.32 12.19 4.47
CA ARG A 192 -10.05 11.60 4.02
C ARG A 192 -9.72 11.99 2.58
N ARG A 193 -10.73 11.95 1.70
CA ARG A 193 -10.57 12.40 0.31
C ARG A 193 -10.28 13.88 0.22
N ALA A 194 -10.96 14.71 1.00
CA ALA A 194 -10.77 16.15 0.98
C ALA A 194 -9.36 16.58 1.42
N ARG A 195 -8.72 15.83 2.34
CA ARG A 195 -7.35 16.12 2.79
C ARG A 195 -6.26 15.48 1.93
N ALA A 196 -6.58 14.42 1.19
CA ALA A 196 -5.62 13.74 0.32
C ALA A 196 -5.27 14.60 -0.90
N ARG A 197 -3.97 14.62 -1.23
CA ARG A 197 -3.49 15.23 -2.47
C ARG A 197 -3.36 14.14 -3.51
N MET A 198 -4.32 14.09 -4.43
CA MET A 198 -4.33 13.13 -5.52
C MET A 198 -3.70 13.73 -6.77
N ASN A 199 -2.79 13.01 -7.41
CA ASN A 199 -2.30 13.32 -8.75
C ASN A 199 -3.03 12.41 -9.75
N GLU A 200 -4.00 12.97 -10.45
CA GLU A 200 -4.84 12.24 -11.41
C GLU A 200 -4.04 11.79 -12.65
N ASP A 201 -2.95 12.46 -13.00
CA ASP A 201 -2.11 12.05 -14.13
C ASP A 201 -1.40 10.73 -13.83
N VAL A 202 -0.91 10.54 -12.61
CA VAL A 202 -0.30 9.28 -12.16
C VAL A 202 -1.33 8.15 -12.14
N LEU A 203 -2.55 8.43 -11.66
CA LEU A 203 -3.64 7.46 -11.66
C LEU A 203 -4.04 7.07 -13.10
N THR A 204 -4.13 8.04 -13.99
CA THR A 204 -4.43 7.81 -15.41
C THR A 204 -3.33 6.98 -16.07
N HIS A 205 -2.04 7.32 -15.83
CA HIS A 205 -0.90 6.55 -16.32
C HIS A 205 -0.95 5.08 -15.86
N PHE A 206 -1.28 4.85 -14.58
CA PHE A 206 -1.48 3.51 -14.04
C PHE A 206 -2.62 2.76 -14.75
N ARG A 207 -3.79 3.39 -14.90
CA ARG A 207 -4.96 2.78 -15.57
C ARG A 207 -4.67 2.40 -17.02
N GLN A 208 -3.77 3.11 -17.68
CA GLN A 208 -3.28 2.82 -19.03
C GLN A 208 -2.18 1.74 -19.08
N GLY A 209 -1.82 1.16 -17.92
CA GLY A 209 -0.77 0.14 -17.82
C GLY A 209 0.66 0.70 -17.84
N GLY A 210 0.83 2.01 -17.74
CA GLY A 210 2.13 2.69 -17.84
C GLY A 210 3.10 2.38 -16.70
N CYS A 211 2.60 1.92 -15.54
CA CYS A 211 3.47 1.55 -14.40
C CYS A 211 4.22 0.23 -14.61
N GLY A 212 3.90 -0.53 -15.65
CA GLY A 212 4.43 -1.86 -15.89
C GLY A 212 3.68 -2.98 -15.15
N PRO A 213 4.08 -4.24 -15.34
CA PRO A 213 3.41 -5.38 -14.74
C PRO A 213 3.52 -5.38 -13.21
N ALA A 214 2.44 -5.77 -12.54
CA ALA A 214 2.38 -5.87 -11.08
C ALA A 214 3.33 -6.96 -10.53
N ASP A 215 3.44 -8.08 -11.24
CA ASP A 215 4.48 -9.08 -10.99
C ASP A 215 5.73 -8.68 -11.79
N PRO A 216 6.85 -8.35 -11.12
CA PRO A 216 8.10 -8.06 -11.79
C PRO A 216 8.69 -9.33 -12.42
N ALA A 217 8.11 -9.83 -13.51
CA ALA A 217 8.64 -10.92 -14.35
C ALA A 217 9.19 -12.12 -13.55
N GLY A 218 8.41 -12.64 -12.59
CA GLY A 218 8.83 -13.76 -11.76
C GLY A 218 9.83 -13.39 -10.66
N GLN A 219 9.94 -12.11 -10.27
CA GLN A 219 10.85 -11.69 -9.20
C GLN A 219 10.29 -11.93 -7.77
N LEU A 220 9.00 -12.25 -7.61
CA LEU A 220 8.43 -12.58 -6.30
C LEU A 220 9.23 -13.64 -5.52
N PRO A 221 9.79 -14.69 -6.16
CA PRO A 221 10.68 -15.62 -5.47
C PRO A 221 12.00 -15.01 -4.97
N ALA A 222 12.37 -13.80 -5.40
CA ALA A 222 13.54 -13.09 -4.88
C ALA A 222 13.29 -12.42 -3.53
N VAL A 223 12.03 -12.27 -3.13
CA VAL A 223 11.64 -11.76 -1.80
C VAL A 223 11.97 -12.83 -0.76
N THR A 224 12.83 -12.48 0.19
CA THR A 224 13.34 -13.40 1.23
C THR A 224 13.00 -12.95 2.65
N CYS A 225 12.58 -11.70 2.82
CA CYS A 225 12.26 -11.17 4.15
C CYS A 225 10.92 -11.70 4.67
N PRO A 226 10.75 -11.82 5.99
CA PRO A 226 9.45 -12.12 6.60
C PRO A 226 8.37 -11.17 6.09
N THR A 227 7.18 -11.71 5.82
CA THR A 227 6.09 -10.95 5.20
C THR A 227 4.77 -11.22 5.91
N LEU A 228 4.10 -10.15 6.34
CA LEU A 228 2.71 -10.16 6.80
C LEU A 228 1.81 -9.62 5.67
N ILE A 229 0.80 -10.39 5.28
CA ILE A 229 -0.23 -9.98 4.34
C ILE A 229 -1.54 -9.82 5.09
N LEU A 230 -2.10 -8.61 5.07
CA LEU A 230 -3.42 -8.29 5.59
C LEU A 230 -4.39 -8.10 4.42
N ALA A 231 -5.52 -8.76 4.46
CA ALA A 231 -6.56 -8.63 3.44
C ALA A 231 -7.94 -8.57 4.08
N GLY A 232 -8.79 -7.68 3.59
CA GLY A 232 -10.19 -7.65 3.98
C GLY A 232 -10.96 -8.82 3.37
N GLU A 233 -11.84 -9.45 4.14
CA GLU A 233 -12.73 -10.52 3.63
C GLU A 233 -13.63 -10.01 2.51
N ASP A 234 -14.07 -8.76 2.64
CA ASP A 234 -15.01 -8.09 1.73
C ASP A 234 -14.31 -7.16 0.73
N ASP A 235 -12.99 -7.26 0.57
CA ASP A 235 -12.23 -6.43 -0.36
C ASP A 235 -12.53 -6.81 -1.82
N PRO A 236 -13.18 -5.93 -2.61
CA PRO A 236 -13.49 -6.21 -4.00
C PRO A 236 -12.31 -5.98 -4.95
N VAL A 237 -11.26 -5.27 -4.49
CA VAL A 237 -10.09 -4.90 -5.28
C VAL A 237 -8.98 -5.91 -5.13
N SER A 238 -8.70 -6.29 -3.87
CA SER A 238 -7.68 -7.28 -3.50
C SER A 238 -8.33 -8.43 -2.72
N PRO A 239 -9.11 -9.30 -3.40
CA PRO A 239 -9.84 -10.37 -2.73
C PRO A 239 -8.92 -11.26 -1.89
N ALA A 240 -9.43 -11.81 -0.79
CA ALA A 240 -8.68 -12.71 0.09
C ALA A 240 -8.02 -13.89 -0.65
N ALA A 241 -8.62 -14.36 -1.74
CA ALA A 241 -8.04 -15.40 -2.60
C ALA A 241 -6.74 -14.93 -3.27
N ALA A 242 -6.67 -13.65 -3.70
CA ALA A 242 -5.45 -13.06 -4.29
C ALA A 242 -4.33 -12.95 -3.23
N ALA A 243 -4.66 -12.56 -1.99
CA ALA A 243 -3.70 -12.53 -0.88
C ALA A 243 -3.08 -13.93 -0.63
N ARG A 244 -3.90 -14.97 -0.65
CA ARG A 244 -3.42 -16.37 -0.52
C ARG A 244 -2.57 -16.82 -1.72
N ARG A 245 -2.88 -16.36 -2.94
CA ARG A 245 -2.04 -16.62 -4.13
C ARG A 245 -0.70 -15.91 -4.02
N LEU A 246 -0.70 -14.64 -3.63
CA LEU A 246 0.53 -13.88 -3.40
C LEU A 246 1.43 -14.59 -2.39
N ALA A 247 0.88 -15.04 -1.26
CA ALA A 247 1.66 -15.78 -0.26
C ALA A 247 2.34 -17.02 -0.83
N ARG A 248 1.64 -17.77 -1.70
CA ARG A 248 2.22 -18.96 -2.37
C ARG A 248 3.32 -18.61 -3.38
N SER A 249 3.30 -17.40 -3.93
CA SER A 249 4.31 -16.93 -4.89
C SER A 249 5.59 -16.46 -4.20
N LEU A 250 5.54 -16.12 -2.91
CA LEU A 250 6.67 -15.70 -2.09
C LEU A 250 7.43 -16.93 -1.53
N THR A 251 7.94 -17.78 -2.39
CA THR A 251 8.42 -19.14 -2.07
C THR A 251 9.65 -19.18 -1.16
N ARG A 252 10.37 -18.06 -0.99
CA ARG A 252 11.59 -17.96 -0.17
C ARG A 252 11.41 -17.10 1.08
N ALA A 253 10.22 -16.55 1.28
CA ALA A 253 9.88 -15.76 2.46
C ALA A 253 9.05 -16.58 3.46
N THR A 254 9.20 -16.27 4.75
CA THR A 254 8.21 -16.70 5.76
C THR A 254 7.01 -15.78 5.67
N VAL A 255 5.84 -16.31 5.30
CA VAL A 255 4.65 -15.50 5.05
C VAL A 255 3.53 -15.86 6.00
N THR A 256 2.98 -14.84 6.67
CA THR A 256 1.73 -14.91 7.43
C THR A 256 0.62 -14.19 6.67
N VAL A 257 -0.54 -14.82 6.51
CA VAL A 257 -1.72 -14.21 5.87
C VAL A 257 -2.84 -14.12 6.88
N GLU A 258 -3.34 -12.91 7.09
CA GLU A 258 -4.45 -12.64 7.99
C GLU A 258 -5.62 -12.04 7.20
N ILE A 259 -6.76 -12.71 7.25
CA ILE A 259 -7.99 -12.24 6.61
C ILE A 259 -8.85 -11.56 7.68
N ILE A 260 -9.10 -10.28 7.51
CA ILE A 260 -9.86 -9.48 8.47
C ILE A 260 -11.34 -9.52 8.10
N THR A 261 -12.10 -10.26 8.89
CA THR A 261 -13.56 -10.43 8.70
C THR A 261 -14.29 -9.08 8.76
N GLY A 262 -15.20 -8.86 7.80
CA GLY A 262 -16.00 -7.64 7.70
C GLY A 262 -15.22 -6.38 7.29
N ALA A 263 -13.95 -6.50 6.91
CA ALA A 263 -13.17 -5.41 6.34
C ALA A 263 -13.17 -5.51 4.81
N GLY A 264 -13.24 -4.37 4.13
CA GLY A 264 -13.03 -4.23 2.70
C GLY A 264 -11.60 -3.76 2.38
N HIS A 265 -11.43 -2.91 1.36
CA HIS A 265 -10.14 -2.41 0.91
C HIS A 265 -9.48 -1.45 1.91
N GLY A 266 -8.32 -1.82 2.46
CA GLY A 266 -7.58 -1.06 3.46
C GLY A 266 -7.96 -1.44 4.89
N THR A 267 -7.42 -2.57 5.39
CA THR A 267 -7.76 -3.13 6.71
C THR A 267 -7.39 -2.19 7.87
N PHE A 268 -6.32 -1.40 7.71
CA PHE A 268 -5.89 -0.41 8.71
C PHE A 268 -6.94 0.66 9.00
N ARG A 269 -7.80 0.98 8.03
CA ARG A 269 -8.87 1.96 8.20
C ARG A 269 -10.18 1.34 8.68
N GLN A 270 -10.42 0.09 8.31
CA GLN A 270 -11.72 -0.54 8.54
C GLN A 270 -11.80 -1.40 9.79
N ALA A 271 -10.65 -1.88 10.24
CA ALA A 271 -10.52 -2.67 11.45
C ALA A 271 -9.16 -2.41 12.12
N PRO A 272 -8.83 -1.15 12.49
CA PRO A 272 -7.50 -0.76 12.95
C PRO A 272 -7.01 -1.60 14.12
N GLU A 273 -7.80 -1.81 15.15
CA GLU A 273 -7.42 -2.60 16.32
C GLU A 273 -6.95 -4.01 15.95
N ARG A 274 -7.68 -4.69 15.06
CA ARG A 274 -7.32 -6.05 14.62
C ARG A 274 -6.09 -6.03 13.72
N ALA A 275 -6.05 -5.13 12.74
CA ALA A 275 -4.94 -5.00 11.83
C ALA A 275 -3.64 -4.67 12.57
N PHE A 276 -3.65 -3.70 13.48
CA PHE A 276 -2.47 -3.32 14.26
C PHE A 276 -2.06 -4.37 15.28
N ALA A 277 -2.96 -5.17 15.84
CA ALA A 277 -2.60 -6.31 16.67
C ALA A 277 -1.72 -7.32 15.90
N HIS A 278 -2.04 -7.60 14.63
CA HIS A 278 -1.21 -8.45 13.79
C HIS A 278 0.13 -7.79 13.44
N VAL A 279 0.14 -6.49 13.14
CA VAL A 279 1.39 -5.74 12.88
C VAL A 279 2.30 -5.74 14.10
N ARG A 280 1.79 -5.46 15.31
CA ARG A 280 2.57 -5.48 16.55
C ARG A 280 3.21 -6.85 16.80
N ARG A 281 2.45 -7.93 16.63
CA ARG A 281 2.97 -9.31 16.73
C ARG A 281 4.07 -9.55 15.72
N PHE A 282 3.81 -9.24 14.45
CA PHE A 282 4.79 -9.39 13.38
C PHE A 282 6.10 -8.63 13.68
N LEU A 283 6.01 -7.38 14.14
CA LEU A 283 7.18 -6.58 14.48
C LEU A 283 7.95 -7.17 15.68
N ALA A 284 7.27 -7.76 16.66
CA ALA A 284 7.91 -8.44 17.78
C ALA A 284 8.66 -9.71 17.33
N ASP A 285 8.10 -10.47 16.39
CA ASP A 285 8.67 -11.71 15.87
C ASP A 285 9.88 -11.49 14.93
N LEU A 286 10.09 -10.27 14.46
CA LEU A 286 11.27 -9.93 13.63
C LEU A 286 12.59 -9.88 14.43
N GLY A 287 12.56 -10.02 15.74
CA GLY A 287 13.74 -10.06 16.61
C GLY A 287 14.35 -8.71 16.91
#